data_1eacaea9a13ca5c3c7a4f66379e5e5a7
#
_entry.id   1eacaea9a13ca5c3c7a4f66379e5e5a7
#
_cell.length_a   1.000
_cell.length_b   1.000
_cell.length_c   1.000
_cell.angle_alpha   90.00
_cell.angle_beta   90.00
_cell.angle_gamma   90.00
#
_symmetry.space_group_name_H-M   'P 1'
#
loop_
_entity.id
_entity.type
_entity.pdbx_description
1 polymer ?
#
loop_
_entity_poly.entity_id
_entity_poly.type
_entity_poly.pdbx_seq_one_letter_code
_entity_poly.pdbx_strand_id
1 'polypeptide(L)'
;MNINELMKQAQGLQKKMEAMQEDAEKNIVIGESGAGMVSIEMNGKHNLSSLKIDPSLLTEEIELLEDLIIAAVNDAVAKVDKSQKDNMSDLTGGINMPPGFKMPF
;
A
#
# COMPACT_ATOMS: atom_id res chain seq x y z
N MET A 1 -36.64 -8.97 -1.19
CA MET A 1 -35.43 -8.96 -0.38
C MET A 1 -35.75 -8.57 1.06
N ASN A 2 -35.40 -9.41 1.99
CA ASN A 2 -35.68 -9.19 3.40
C ASN A 2 -34.64 -8.25 4.01
N ILE A 3 -35.09 -7.32 4.84
CA ILE A 3 -34.20 -6.37 5.53
C ILE A 3 -33.12 -7.10 6.33
N ASN A 4 -33.47 -8.22 6.96
CA ASN A 4 -32.51 -9.04 7.71
C ASN A 4 -31.36 -9.56 6.84
N GLU A 5 -31.65 -9.95 5.60
CA GLU A 5 -30.63 -10.41 4.66
C GLU A 5 -29.71 -9.30 4.26
N LEU A 6 -30.27 -8.10 4.02
CA LEU A 6 -29.47 -6.91 3.70
C LEU A 6 -28.54 -6.55 4.86
N MET A 7 -29.03 -6.62 6.08
CA MET A 7 -28.23 -6.34 7.27
C MET A 7 -27.09 -7.35 7.45
N LYS A 8 -27.36 -8.63 7.19
CA LYS A 8 -26.33 -9.67 7.25
C LYS A 8 -25.24 -9.45 6.20
N GLN A 9 -25.65 -9.07 4.99
CA GLN A 9 -24.69 -8.76 3.91
C GLN A 9 -23.85 -7.56 4.26
N ALA A 10 -24.43 -6.51 4.81
CA ALA A 10 -23.72 -5.31 5.24
C ALA A 10 -22.73 -5.63 6.36
N GLN A 11 -23.14 -6.43 7.34
CA GLN A 11 -22.25 -6.85 8.43
C GLN A 11 -21.10 -7.71 7.93
N GLY A 12 -21.37 -8.62 6.99
CA GLY A 12 -20.32 -9.45 6.39
C GLY A 12 -19.31 -8.63 5.61
N LEU A 13 -19.78 -7.64 4.87
CA LEU A 13 -18.90 -6.72 4.14
C LEU A 13 -18.05 -5.89 5.09
N GLN A 14 -18.66 -5.38 6.16
CA GLN A 14 -17.95 -4.61 7.18
C GLN A 14 -16.84 -5.42 7.84
N LYS A 15 -17.10 -6.68 8.18
CA LYS A 15 -16.09 -7.59 8.74
C LYS A 15 -14.95 -7.84 7.77
N LYS A 16 -15.24 -7.99 6.48
CA LYS A 16 -14.22 -8.17 5.46
C LYS A 16 -13.35 -6.92 5.34
N MET A 17 -13.96 -5.74 5.38
CA MET A 17 -13.22 -4.49 5.34
C MET A 17 -12.31 -4.32 6.56
N GLU A 18 -12.80 -4.67 7.75
CA GLU A 18 -11.99 -4.62 8.98
C GLU A 18 -10.79 -5.58 8.87
N ALA A 19 -11.01 -6.80 8.38
CA ALA A 19 -9.95 -7.77 8.19
C ALA A 19 -8.92 -7.26 7.16
N MET A 20 -9.37 -6.62 6.10
CA MET A 20 -8.48 -6.02 5.09
C MET A 20 -7.62 -4.91 5.69
N GLN A 21 -8.20 -4.09 6.56
CA GLN A 21 -7.44 -3.03 7.24
C GLN A 21 -6.40 -3.61 8.20
N GLU A 22 -6.74 -4.65 8.95
CA GLU A 22 -5.78 -5.34 9.82
C GLU A 22 -4.66 -5.98 9.01
N ASP A 23 -4.99 -6.61 7.88
CA ASP A 23 -4.00 -7.19 6.97
C ASP A 23 -3.11 -6.09 6.38
N ALA A 24 -3.68 -4.93 6.04
CA ALA A 24 -2.91 -3.81 5.53
C ALA A 24 -1.88 -3.31 6.54
N GLU A 25 -2.22 -3.27 7.83
CA GLU A 25 -1.27 -2.88 8.87
C GLU A 25 -0.09 -3.84 8.96
N LYS A 26 -0.32 -5.12 8.69
CA LYS A 26 0.71 -6.17 8.78
C LYS A 26 1.48 -6.36 7.48
N ASN A 27 0.93 -5.89 6.38
CA ASN A 27 1.53 -6.07 5.07
C ASN A 27 2.62 -5.01 4.85
N ILE A 28 3.87 -5.44 4.81
CA ILE A 28 5.03 -4.56 4.71
C ILE A 28 5.58 -4.61 3.28
N VAL A 29 5.80 -3.44 2.69
CA VAL A 29 6.53 -3.31 1.45
C VAL A 29 7.86 -2.62 1.71
N ILE A 30 8.84 -2.87 0.84
CA ILE A 30 10.15 -2.24 0.93
C ILE A 30 10.30 -1.28 -0.24
N GLY A 31 10.47 0.01 0.07
CA GLY A 31 10.81 1.04 -0.91
C GLY A 31 12.30 1.26 -0.89
N GLU A 32 12.90 1.38 -2.07
CA GLU A 32 14.33 1.52 -2.20
C GLU A 32 14.69 2.61 -3.21
N SER A 33 15.86 3.20 -3.01
CA SER A 33 16.46 4.11 -3.98
C SER A 33 17.98 4.01 -3.93
N GLY A 34 18.67 4.55 -4.96
CA GLY A 34 20.12 4.52 -5.02
C GLY A 34 20.68 3.10 -4.98
N ALA A 35 20.11 2.17 -5.72
CA ALA A 35 20.52 0.76 -5.75
C ALA A 35 20.51 0.11 -4.35
N GLY A 36 19.53 0.47 -3.54
CA GLY A 36 19.37 -0.08 -2.19
C GLY A 36 20.12 0.67 -1.11
N MET A 37 20.76 1.80 -1.43
CA MET A 37 21.48 2.60 -0.42
C MET A 37 20.53 3.25 0.58
N VAL A 38 19.30 3.54 0.17
CA VAL A 38 18.21 3.97 1.07
C VAL A 38 17.09 2.96 0.94
N SER A 39 16.61 2.46 2.06
CA SER A 39 15.57 1.45 2.14
C SER A 39 14.57 1.83 3.22
N ILE A 40 13.29 1.68 2.91
CA ILE A 40 12.19 2.07 3.79
C ILE A 40 11.21 0.90 3.88
N GLU A 41 10.75 0.60 5.08
CA GLU A 41 9.62 -0.32 5.27
C GLU A 41 8.36 0.48 5.51
N MET A 42 7.32 0.20 4.73
CA MET A 42 6.02 0.86 4.82
C MET A 42 4.92 -0.20 4.86
N ASN A 43 3.91 0.03 5.71
CA ASN A 43 2.76 -0.88 5.73
C ASN A 43 1.68 -0.42 4.75
N GLY A 44 0.62 -1.23 4.63
CA GLY A 44 -0.49 -0.95 3.72
C GLY A 44 -1.29 0.30 4.06
N LYS A 45 -1.08 0.88 5.22
CA LYS A 45 -1.70 2.16 5.62
C LYS A 45 -0.77 3.34 5.40
N HIS A 46 0.32 3.15 4.68
CA HIS A 46 1.32 4.18 4.37
C HIS A 46 2.07 4.68 5.61
N ASN A 47 2.18 3.86 6.64
CA ASN A 47 3.00 4.17 7.80
C ASN A 47 4.39 3.60 7.62
N LEU A 48 5.39 4.42 7.89
CA LEU A 48 6.79 3.99 7.85
C LEU A 48 7.15 3.33 9.17
N SER A 49 7.76 2.16 9.10
CA SER A 49 8.22 1.43 10.28
C SER A 49 9.73 1.35 10.39
N SER A 50 10.45 1.58 9.29
CA SER A 50 11.91 1.50 9.28
C SER A 50 12.48 2.38 8.17
N LEU A 51 13.64 2.94 8.44
CA LEU A 51 14.45 3.67 7.47
C LEU A 51 15.90 3.25 7.65
N LYS A 52 16.51 2.76 6.58
CA LYS A 52 17.91 2.38 6.58
C LYS A 52 18.65 3.20 5.53
N ILE A 53 19.75 3.78 5.93
CA ILE A 53 20.61 4.61 5.08
C ILE A 53 22.01 4.02 5.11
N ASP A 54 22.58 3.79 3.92
CA ASP A 54 23.98 3.34 3.84
C ASP A 54 24.88 4.42 4.43
N PRO A 55 25.81 4.06 5.33
CA PRO A 55 26.70 5.05 5.95
C PRO A 55 27.54 5.83 4.96
N SER A 56 27.83 5.30 3.78
CA SER A 56 28.59 6.00 2.76
C SER A 56 27.90 7.28 2.29
N LEU A 57 26.57 7.38 2.43
CA LEU A 57 25.83 8.59 2.05
C LEU A 57 26.06 9.75 3.02
N LEU A 58 26.58 9.49 4.21
CA LEU A 58 26.87 10.55 5.18
C LEU A 58 28.03 11.43 4.74
N THR A 59 28.85 10.97 3.81
CA THR A 59 29.97 11.74 3.26
C THR A 59 29.58 12.50 1.99
N GLU A 60 28.36 12.29 1.49
CA GLU A 60 27.86 12.98 0.30
C GLU A 60 27.14 14.27 0.69
N GLU A 61 26.76 15.05 -0.33
CA GLU A 61 25.96 16.25 -0.09
C GLU A 61 24.60 15.90 0.48
N ILE A 62 24.12 16.72 1.41
CA ILE A 62 22.84 16.47 2.07
C ILE A 62 21.68 16.47 1.07
N GLU A 63 21.76 17.24 -0.01
CA GLU A 63 20.73 17.27 -1.05
C GLU A 63 20.57 15.91 -1.72
N LEU A 64 21.65 15.20 -1.95
CA LEU A 64 21.60 13.84 -2.50
C LEU A 64 20.88 12.91 -1.55
N LEU A 65 21.17 12.99 -0.25
CA LEU A 65 20.51 12.17 0.75
C LEU A 65 19.00 12.47 0.81
N GLU A 66 18.64 13.75 0.80
CA GLU A 66 17.23 14.16 0.79
C GLU A 66 16.49 13.61 -0.42
N ASP A 67 17.07 13.71 -1.60
CA ASP A 67 16.46 13.20 -2.84
C ASP A 67 16.31 11.69 -2.82
N LEU A 68 17.29 10.97 -2.28
CA LEU A 68 17.22 9.51 -2.18
C LEU A 68 16.16 9.07 -1.19
N ILE A 69 15.98 9.78 -0.09
CA ILE A 69 14.91 9.47 0.88
C ILE A 69 13.55 9.70 0.24
N ILE A 70 13.37 10.81 -0.46
CA ILE A 70 12.11 11.09 -1.16
C ILE A 70 11.81 9.99 -2.18
N ALA A 71 12.81 9.59 -2.96
CA ALA A 71 12.64 8.55 -3.96
C ALA A 71 12.25 7.20 -3.33
N ALA A 72 12.87 6.85 -2.20
CA ALA A 72 12.56 5.61 -1.49
C ALA A 72 11.13 5.63 -0.93
N VAL A 73 10.70 6.75 -0.35
CA VAL A 73 9.33 6.91 0.15
C VAL A 73 8.33 6.78 -0.99
N ASN A 74 8.57 7.45 -2.11
CA ASN A 74 7.68 7.39 -3.27
C ASN A 74 7.63 5.98 -3.86
N ASP A 75 8.74 5.26 -3.88
CA ASP A 75 8.78 3.87 -4.31
C ASP A 75 7.92 2.99 -3.40
N ALA A 76 8.02 3.17 -2.08
CA ALA A 76 7.20 2.44 -1.13
C ALA A 76 5.71 2.75 -1.31
N VAL A 77 5.35 4.01 -1.48
CA VAL A 77 3.95 4.43 -1.71
C VAL A 77 3.40 3.76 -2.97
N ALA A 78 4.17 3.75 -4.05
CA ALA A 78 3.74 3.12 -5.30
C ALA A 78 3.52 1.61 -5.11
N LYS A 79 4.38 0.95 -4.34
CA LYS A 79 4.23 -0.49 -4.05
C LYS A 79 3.01 -0.78 -3.19
N VAL A 80 2.73 0.05 -2.19
CA VAL A 80 1.53 -0.07 -1.37
C VAL A 80 0.28 0.12 -2.22
N ASP A 81 0.25 1.14 -3.05
CA ASP A 81 -0.89 1.43 -3.91
C ASP A 81 -1.16 0.27 -4.89
N LYS A 82 -0.10 -0.29 -5.46
CA LYS A 82 -0.22 -1.46 -6.33
C LYS A 82 -0.77 -2.66 -5.58
N SER A 83 -0.27 -2.92 -4.38
CA SER A 83 -0.73 -4.03 -3.54
C SER A 83 -2.21 -3.89 -3.19
N GLN A 84 -2.65 -2.68 -2.84
CA GLN A 84 -4.06 -2.42 -2.55
C GLN A 84 -4.94 -2.59 -3.77
N LYS A 85 -4.47 -2.16 -4.92
CA LYS A 85 -5.19 -2.32 -6.19
C LYS A 85 -5.35 -3.80 -6.54
N ASP A 86 -4.30 -4.59 -6.37
CA ASP A 86 -4.34 -6.03 -6.62
C ASP A 86 -5.31 -6.72 -5.65
N ASN A 87 -5.33 -6.33 -4.38
CA ASN A 87 -6.26 -6.85 -3.39
C ASN A 87 -7.71 -6.48 -3.72
N MET A 88 -7.95 -5.27 -4.20
CA MET A 88 -9.28 -4.86 -4.66
C MET A 88 -9.74 -5.66 -5.87
N SER A 89 -8.84 -5.95 -6.80
CA SER A 89 -9.14 -6.79 -7.96
C SER A 89 -9.54 -8.19 -7.53
N ASP A 90 -8.85 -8.77 -6.56
CA ASP A 90 -9.18 -10.08 -6.02
C ASP A 90 -10.56 -10.06 -5.35
N LEU A 91 -10.87 -9.00 -4.62
CA LEU A 91 -12.15 -8.85 -3.94
C LEU A 91 -13.31 -8.73 -4.94
N THR A 92 -13.08 -8.08 -6.07
CA THR A 92 -14.08 -7.88 -7.13
C THR A 92 -13.92 -8.87 -8.27
N GLY A 93 -13.05 -9.86 -8.12
CA GLY A 93 -12.68 -10.80 -9.18
C GLY A 93 -13.83 -11.65 -9.72
N GLY A 94 -14.93 -11.78 -8.98
CA GLY A 94 -16.13 -12.48 -9.45
C GLY A 94 -17.15 -11.55 -10.12
N ILE A 95 -16.88 -10.26 -10.18
CA ILE A 95 -17.80 -9.27 -10.74
C ILE A 95 -17.29 -8.84 -12.10
N ASN A 96 -18.06 -9.17 -13.15
CA ASN A 96 -17.76 -8.70 -14.49
C ASN A 96 -18.08 -7.23 -14.59
N MET A 97 -17.04 -6.42 -14.53
CA MET A 97 -17.20 -4.97 -14.75
C MET A 97 -17.39 -4.69 -16.24
N PRO A 98 -18.34 -3.83 -16.62
CA PRO A 98 -18.50 -3.48 -18.02
C PRO A 98 -17.24 -2.80 -18.57
N PRO A 99 -16.93 -3.02 -19.86
CA PRO A 99 -15.80 -2.33 -20.49
C PRO A 99 -15.95 -0.82 -20.37
N GLY A 100 -14.87 -0.16 -19.99
CA GLY A 100 -14.88 1.29 -19.80
C GLY A 100 -15.27 1.75 -18.40
N PHE A 101 -15.60 0.83 -17.49
CA PHE A 101 -15.82 1.18 -16.09
C PHE A 101 -14.48 1.55 -15.45
N LYS A 102 -14.38 2.79 -15.00
CA LYS A 102 -13.17 3.27 -14.32
C LYS A 102 -13.48 3.50 -12.87
N MET A 103 -12.69 2.85 -12.01
CA MET A 103 -12.70 3.17 -10.59
C MET A 103 -12.14 4.58 -10.38
N PRO A 104 -12.69 5.38 -9.47
CA PRO A 104 -12.23 6.75 -9.22
C PRO A 104 -10.95 6.77 -8.37
N PHE A 105 -9.91 6.15 -8.87
CA PHE A 105 -8.61 6.14 -8.19
C PHE A 105 -7.53 6.70 -9.09
#